data_5397d0de6985d3e996f6bd7f017b3273
#
_entry.id   5397d0de6985d3e996f6bd7f017b3273
#
_cell.length_a   1.000
_cell.length_b   1.000
_cell.length_c   1.000
_cell.angle_alpha   90.00
_cell.angle_beta   90.00
_cell.angle_gamma   90.00
#
_symmetry.space_group_name_H-M   'P 1'
#
loop_
_entity.id
_entity.type
_entity.pdbx_description
1 polymer ?
#
loop_
_entity_poly.entity_id
_entity_poly.type
_entity_poly.pdbx_seq_one_letter_code
_entity_poly.pdbx_strand_id
1 'polypeptide(L)'
;MQDEPELIPAELVGPEPAPWTPAQQLVWTPEPRPIRSLIMAIGLFIITALSTLAAGAQFAEAYASNLSPGFDRFFADYFRPFTEPRLFLSGIPFAVTLLGILLAHELGHFFACRHYRIAATYPYFIPAPTLIGTLGAFIRIRSPIFNRRALFDMALAGPLVGFLIAVPALASAIFFSKVIAASDASSSLVFGEPLIERLLELALRPGVPATHLLLHPVGRAAWVGLFATALNLLPAGQLDGGHILYAVASKWHRRVSFAVAILLVPLAVKFWAGWLVWAVLLVAIGFRHPPLIDRWEPLGQTRRILSGVALAIFVLCFMPAPFVV
;
A
#
# COMPACT_ATOMS: atom_id res chain seq x y z
N MET A 1 57.96 35.47 -40.71
CA MET A 1 57.86 34.00 -40.75
C MET A 1 56.50 33.70 -40.21
N GLN A 2 55.58 33.41 -41.14
CA GLN A 2 54.17 32.96 -40.78
C GLN A 2 54.27 31.45 -40.66
N ASP A 3 53.99 30.90 -39.50
CA ASP A 3 53.83 29.47 -39.29
C ASP A 3 52.62 28.99 -40.10
N GLU A 4 52.88 28.26 -41.21
CA GLU A 4 51.77 27.53 -41.86
C GLU A 4 51.20 26.45 -40.91
N PRO A 5 49.90 26.27 -40.84
CA PRO A 5 49.32 25.21 -40.03
C PRO A 5 49.70 23.85 -40.61
N GLU A 6 50.31 23.01 -39.81
CA GLU A 6 50.69 21.63 -40.15
C GLU A 6 49.42 20.84 -40.49
N LEU A 7 49.24 20.49 -41.78
CA LEU A 7 48.09 19.71 -42.23
C LEU A 7 48.20 18.29 -41.68
N ILE A 8 47.29 17.88 -40.79
CA ILE A 8 47.20 16.51 -40.30
C ILE A 8 46.89 15.57 -41.47
N PRO A 9 47.71 14.53 -41.71
CA PRO A 9 47.47 13.59 -42.82
C PRO A 9 46.06 12.96 -42.69
N ALA A 10 45.33 12.90 -43.80
CA ALA A 10 43.96 12.36 -43.88
C ALA A 10 43.83 10.90 -43.37
N GLU A 11 44.92 10.17 -43.30
CA GLU A 11 44.98 8.79 -42.76
C GLU A 11 44.80 8.71 -41.22
N LEU A 12 44.95 9.83 -40.49
CA LEU A 12 44.74 9.92 -39.04
C LEU A 12 43.32 10.37 -38.65
N VAL A 13 42.51 10.79 -39.63
CA VAL A 13 41.08 11.05 -39.41
C VAL A 13 40.38 9.71 -39.53
N GLY A 14 40.04 9.10 -38.40
CA GLY A 14 39.24 7.88 -38.37
C GLY A 14 37.94 8.07 -39.15
N PRO A 15 37.28 7.00 -39.59
CA PRO A 15 36.03 7.09 -40.35
C PRO A 15 35.07 8.05 -39.64
N GLU A 16 34.49 8.99 -40.40
CA GLU A 16 33.49 9.90 -39.86
C GLU A 16 32.48 9.09 -39.05
N PRO A 17 32.15 9.50 -37.80
CA PRO A 17 31.12 8.82 -37.04
C PRO A 17 29.88 8.79 -37.90
N ALA A 18 29.32 7.59 -38.09
CA ALA A 18 28.09 7.40 -38.86
C ALA A 18 27.06 8.45 -38.43
N PRO A 19 26.35 9.10 -39.39
CA PRO A 19 25.40 10.15 -39.06
C PRO A 19 24.47 9.62 -37.97
N TRP A 20 24.32 10.38 -36.88
CA TRP A 20 23.46 10.05 -35.77
C TRP A 20 22.04 9.80 -36.33
N THR A 21 21.75 8.56 -36.60
CA THR A 21 20.34 8.16 -36.76
C THR A 21 19.71 8.42 -35.40
N PRO A 22 18.66 9.26 -35.32
CA PRO A 22 17.92 9.41 -34.07
C PRO A 22 17.64 8.00 -33.59
N ALA A 23 18.14 7.63 -32.39
CA ALA A 23 17.95 6.31 -31.83
C ALA A 23 16.49 5.98 -32.07
N GLN A 24 16.22 4.93 -32.85
CA GLN A 24 14.86 4.49 -33.10
C GLN A 24 14.20 4.53 -31.74
N GLN A 25 13.25 5.45 -31.55
CA GLN A 25 12.52 5.54 -30.30
C GLN A 25 12.05 4.12 -30.10
N LEU A 26 12.62 3.42 -29.13
CA LEU A 26 12.16 2.12 -28.73
C LEU A 26 10.72 2.33 -28.27
N VAL A 27 9.80 2.34 -29.24
CA VAL A 27 8.36 2.35 -28.99
C VAL A 27 8.09 0.97 -28.42
N TRP A 28 8.28 0.85 -27.11
CA TRP A 28 7.90 -0.35 -26.41
C TRP A 28 6.37 -0.48 -26.54
N THR A 29 5.94 -1.37 -27.42
CA THR A 29 4.52 -1.74 -27.54
C THR A 29 4.22 -2.71 -26.41
N PRO A 30 3.30 -2.38 -25.51
CA PRO A 30 2.91 -3.30 -24.44
C PRO A 30 2.42 -4.61 -25.06
N GLU A 31 3.07 -5.73 -24.72
CA GLU A 31 2.55 -7.04 -25.11
C GLU A 31 1.11 -7.21 -24.60
N PRO A 32 0.23 -7.80 -25.43
CA PRO A 32 -1.14 -8.06 -25.00
C PRO A 32 -1.12 -8.91 -23.73
N ARG A 33 -1.93 -8.50 -22.74
CA ARG A 33 -2.02 -9.20 -21.47
C ARG A 33 -2.53 -10.61 -21.71
N PRO A 34 -1.78 -11.66 -21.35
CA PRO A 34 -2.24 -13.02 -21.58
C PRO A 34 -3.53 -13.28 -20.79
N ILE A 35 -4.51 -13.93 -21.39
CA ILE A 35 -5.78 -14.30 -20.74
C ILE A 35 -5.55 -15.08 -19.44
N ARG A 36 -4.47 -15.85 -19.37
CA ARG A 36 -4.03 -16.58 -18.16
C ARG A 36 -3.82 -15.65 -16.97
N SER A 37 -3.29 -14.44 -17.18
CA SER A 37 -3.10 -13.43 -16.12
C SER A 37 -4.44 -12.94 -15.57
N LEU A 38 -5.45 -12.78 -16.42
CA LEU A 38 -6.81 -12.40 -15.99
C LEU A 38 -7.47 -13.53 -15.20
N ILE A 39 -7.40 -14.76 -15.70
CA ILE A 39 -7.98 -15.94 -15.02
C ILE A 39 -7.34 -16.09 -13.63
N MET A 40 -6.01 -15.95 -13.53
CA MET A 40 -5.29 -16.02 -12.26
C MET A 40 -5.71 -14.89 -11.30
N ALA A 41 -5.85 -13.65 -11.81
CA ALA A 41 -6.29 -12.52 -10.99
C ALA A 41 -7.72 -12.74 -10.44
N ILE A 42 -8.64 -13.21 -11.28
CA ILE A 42 -10.01 -13.53 -10.87
C ILE A 42 -10.03 -14.68 -9.85
N GLY A 43 -9.28 -15.76 -10.09
CA GLY A 43 -9.20 -16.90 -9.19
C GLY A 43 -8.67 -16.51 -7.80
N LEU A 44 -7.57 -15.74 -7.76
CA LEU A 44 -7.01 -15.22 -6.52
C LEU A 44 -7.97 -14.26 -5.81
N PHE A 45 -8.68 -13.41 -6.57
CA PHE A 45 -9.69 -12.52 -6.00
C PHE A 45 -10.82 -13.30 -5.33
N ILE A 46 -11.34 -14.35 -5.98
CA ILE A 46 -12.43 -15.18 -5.42
C ILE A 46 -11.96 -15.87 -4.14
N ILE A 47 -10.77 -16.49 -4.14
CA ILE A 47 -10.23 -17.15 -2.94
C ILE A 47 -10.02 -16.14 -1.82
N THR A 48 -9.51 -14.93 -2.14
CA THR A 48 -9.33 -13.86 -1.16
C THR A 48 -10.68 -13.35 -0.65
N ALA A 49 -11.70 -13.26 -1.50
CA ALA A 49 -13.04 -12.88 -1.06
C ALA A 49 -13.62 -13.90 -0.07
N LEU A 50 -13.43 -15.20 -0.32
CA LEU A 50 -13.87 -16.24 0.61
C LEU A 50 -13.13 -16.15 1.96
N SER A 51 -11.81 -15.96 1.95
CA SER A 51 -11.02 -15.83 3.18
C SER A 51 -11.32 -14.54 3.95
N THR A 52 -11.57 -13.41 3.27
CA THR A 52 -11.96 -12.15 3.91
C THR A 52 -13.40 -12.20 4.44
N LEU A 53 -14.31 -12.92 3.77
CA LEU A 53 -15.66 -13.17 4.29
C LEU A 53 -15.62 -13.95 5.60
N ALA A 54 -14.77 -15.01 5.67
CA ALA A 54 -14.60 -15.79 6.88
C ALA A 54 -14.04 -14.94 8.05
N ALA A 55 -13.04 -14.10 7.79
CA ALA A 55 -12.52 -13.16 8.77
C ALA A 55 -13.59 -12.13 9.20
N GLY A 56 -14.29 -11.56 8.22
CA GLY A 56 -15.36 -10.57 8.45
C GLY A 56 -16.52 -11.11 9.27
N ALA A 57 -16.86 -12.39 9.11
CA ALA A 57 -17.90 -13.05 9.89
C ALA A 57 -17.56 -13.05 11.39
N GLN A 58 -16.30 -13.24 11.75
CA GLN A 58 -15.87 -13.21 13.15
C GLN A 58 -15.95 -11.79 13.75
N PHE A 59 -15.57 -10.76 12.98
CA PHE A 59 -15.78 -9.37 13.41
C PHE A 59 -17.25 -9.03 13.56
N ALA A 60 -18.11 -9.54 12.67
CA ALA A 60 -19.55 -9.32 12.75
C ALA A 60 -20.18 -10.03 13.96
N GLU A 61 -19.75 -11.26 14.26
CA GLU A 61 -20.21 -12.02 15.44
C GLU A 61 -19.76 -11.32 16.74
N ALA A 62 -18.51 -10.90 16.83
CA ALA A 62 -18.00 -10.13 17.97
C ALA A 62 -18.80 -8.83 18.17
N TYR A 63 -19.03 -8.09 17.09
CA TYR A 63 -19.84 -6.87 17.12
C TYR A 63 -21.28 -7.12 17.55
N ALA A 64 -21.93 -8.18 17.06
CA ALA A 64 -23.29 -8.55 17.43
C ALA A 64 -23.40 -8.90 18.92
N SER A 65 -22.38 -9.57 19.45
CA SER A 65 -22.29 -10.00 20.85
C SER A 65 -21.80 -8.90 21.81
N ASN A 66 -21.51 -7.69 21.32
CA ASN A 66 -20.90 -6.58 22.06
C ASN A 66 -19.55 -6.94 22.71
N LEU A 67 -18.78 -7.81 22.04
CA LEU A 67 -17.47 -8.27 22.47
C LEU A 67 -16.37 -7.70 21.56
N SER A 68 -15.21 -7.48 22.11
CA SER A 68 -14.00 -7.27 21.30
C SER A 68 -13.54 -8.58 20.70
N PRO A 69 -13.00 -8.58 19.45
CA PRO A 69 -12.47 -9.81 18.86
C PRO A 69 -11.35 -10.39 19.71
N GLY A 70 -11.36 -11.71 19.96
CA GLY A 70 -10.32 -12.42 20.70
C GLY A 70 -9.42 -13.22 19.78
N PHE A 71 -8.12 -13.27 20.09
CA PHE A 71 -7.15 -14.07 19.31
C PHE A 71 -7.34 -15.56 19.48
N ASP A 72 -7.71 -16.01 20.69
CA ASP A 72 -7.68 -17.42 21.07
C ASP A 72 -8.69 -18.27 20.29
N ARG A 73 -9.81 -17.71 19.91
CA ARG A 73 -10.87 -18.39 19.15
C ARG A 73 -10.77 -18.18 17.65
N PHE A 74 -10.05 -17.13 17.22
CA PHE A 74 -10.02 -16.72 15.83
C PHE A 74 -9.62 -17.86 14.89
N PHE A 75 -8.53 -18.56 15.18
CA PHE A 75 -8.06 -19.68 14.34
C PHE A 75 -8.90 -20.94 14.52
N ALA A 76 -9.44 -21.20 15.71
CA ALA A 76 -10.30 -22.34 15.97
C ALA A 76 -11.63 -22.24 15.19
N ASP A 77 -12.22 -21.04 15.15
CA ASP A 77 -13.52 -20.79 14.52
C ASP A 77 -13.39 -20.29 13.05
N TYR A 78 -12.16 -20.21 12.50
CA TYR A 78 -11.94 -19.62 11.17
C TYR A 78 -12.74 -20.29 10.06
N PHE A 79 -12.94 -21.61 10.11
CA PHE A 79 -13.67 -22.35 9.10
C PHE A 79 -15.17 -22.51 9.39
N ARG A 80 -15.63 -22.14 10.58
CA ARG A 80 -17.04 -22.24 11.00
C ARG A 80 -17.99 -21.47 10.07
N PRO A 81 -17.67 -20.27 9.55
CA PRO A 81 -18.55 -19.55 8.62
C PRO A 81 -18.88 -20.34 7.34
N PHE A 82 -18.00 -21.25 6.89
CA PHE A 82 -18.25 -22.05 5.68
C PHE A 82 -19.33 -23.12 5.88
N THR A 83 -19.63 -23.48 7.11
CA THR A 83 -20.69 -24.45 7.47
C THR A 83 -21.99 -23.77 7.88
N GLU A 84 -21.95 -22.47 8.18
CA GLU A 84 -23.08 -21.65 8.63
C GLU A 84 -23.36 -20.48 7.68
N PRO A 85 -24.29 -20.61 6.69
CA PRO A 85 -24.50 -19.57 5.67
C PRO A 85 -24.85 -18.19 6.23
N ARG A 86 -25.59 -18.13 7.32
CA ARG A 86 -25.97 -16.85 7.96
C ARG A 86 -24.74 -16.15 8.55
N LEU A 87 -23.86 -16.91 9.20
CA LEU A 87 -22.61 -16.38 9.73
C LEU A 87 -21.67 -15.93 8.59
N PHE A 88 -21.57 -16.72 7.53
CA PHE A 88 -20.78 -16.35 6.35
C PHE A 88 -21.24 -15.03 5.72
N LEU A 89 -22.56 -14.86 5.54
CA LEU A 89 -23.13 -13.64 4.97
C LEU A 89 -22.91 -12.41 5.87
N SER A 90 -22.81 -12.59 7.19
CA SER A 90 -22.51 -11.48 8.10
C SER A 90 -21.13 -10.86 7.87
N GLY A 91 -20.21 -11.58 7.25
CA GLY A 91 -18.88 -11.09 6.86
C GLY A 91 -18.87 -10.12 5.67
N ILE A 92 -19.97 -10.01 4.90
CA ILE A 92 -20.05 -9.18 3.69
C ILE A 92 -19.63 -7.72 3.94
N PRO A 93 -20.11 -7.01 4.97
CA PRO A 93 -19.75 -5.61 5.17
C PRO A 93 -18.24 -5.40 5.34
N PHE A 94 -17.56 -6.28 6.07
CA PHE A 94 -16.11 -6.26 6.21
C PHE A 94 -15.40 -6.55 4.88
N ALA A 95 -15.76 -7.68 4.24
CA ALA A 95 -15.08 -8.15 3.04
C ALA A 95 -15.22 -7.16 1.87
N VAL A 96 -16.43 -6.66 1.61
CA VAL A 96 -16.67 -5.68 0.53
C VAL A 96 -15.90 -4.39 0.77
N THR A 97 -15.89 -3.90 2.03
CA THR A 97 -15.15 -2.68 2.37
C THR A 97 -13.65 -2.88 2.20
N LEU A 98 -13.07 -3.94 2.77
CA LEU A 98 -11.63 -4.20 2.70
C LEU A 98 -11.18 -4.42 1.25
N LEU A 99 -11.84 -5.34 0.54
CA LEU A 99 -11.49 -5.63 -0.85
C LEU A 99 -11.73 -4.44 -1.77
N GLY A 100 -12.77 -3.63 -1.50
CA GLY A 100 -13.02 -2.40 -2.22
C GLY A 100 -11.90 -1.37 -2.05
N ILE A 101 -11.40 -1.17 -0.83
CA ILE A 101 -10.28 -0.27 -0.55
C ILE A 101 -8.99 -0.78 -1.22
N LEU A 102 -8.67 -2.07 -1.06
CA LEU A 102 -7.47 -2.66 -1.67
C LEU A 102 -7.55 -2.64 -3.20
N LEU A 103 -8.71 -2.97 -3.78
CA LEU A 103 -8.90 -2.91 -5.23
C LEU A 103 -8.75 -1.48 -5.75
N ALA A 104 -9.32 -0.51 -5.08
CA ALA A 104 -9.21 0.90 -5.47
C ALA A 104 -7.76 1.40 -5.39
N HIS A 105 -7.01 0.98 -4.37
CA HIS A 105 -5.57 1.25 -4.24
C HIS A 105 -4.82 0.71 -5.47
N GLU A 106 -4.97 -0.56 -5.78
CA GLU A 106 -4.29 -1.19 -6.93
C GLU A 106 -4.74 -0.62 -8.28
N LEU A 107 -6.02 -0.26 -8.40
CA LEU A 107 -6.54 0.41 -9.59
C LEU A 107 -5.97 1.82 -9.75
N GLY A 108 -5.68 2.53 -8.65
CA GLY A 108 -4.96 3.79 -8.68
C GLY A 108 -3.61 3.65 -9.39
N HIS A 109 -2.78 2.71 -8.95
CA HIS A 109 -1.51 2.38 -9.60
C HIS A 109 -1.69 1.94 -11.06
N PHE A 110 -2.67 1.08 -11.30
CA PHE A 110 -2.95 0.54 -12.62
C PHE A 110 -3.33 1.62 -13.63
N PHE A 111 -4.21 2.55 -13.27
CA PHE A 111 -4.61 3.64 -14.15
C PHE A 111 -3.48 4.65 -14.36
N ALA A 112 -2.67 4.93 -13.35
CA ALA A 112 -1.46 5.73 -13.50
C ALA A 112 -0.46 5.06 -14.45
N CYS A 113 -0.20 3.75 -14.30
CA CYS A 113 0.62 2.99 -15.25
C CYS A 113 0.08 3.11 -16.68
N ARG A 114 -1.24 2.95 -16.85
CA ARG A 114 -1.90 3.04 -18.16
C ARG A 114 -1.74 4.45 -18.78
N HIS A 115 -1.88 5.50 -17.97
CA HIS A 115 -1.68 6.88 -18.42
C HIS A 115 -0.28 7.11 -18.98
N TYR A 116 0.74 6.56 -18.31
CA TYR A 116 2.14 6.64 -18.76
C TYR A 116 2.55 5.55 -19.74
N ARG A 117 1.61 4.75 -20.26
CA ARG A 117 1.87 3.62 -21.16
C ARG A 117 2.86 2.60 -20.59
N ILE A 118 2.87 2.46 -19.28
CA ILE A 118 3.65 1.47 -18.55
C ILE A 118 2.83 0.18 -18.46
N ALA A 119 3.41 -0.95 -18.88
CA ALA A 119 2.71 -2.23 -18.78
C ALA A 119 2.69 -2.69 -17.32
N ALA A 120 1.49 -3.00 -16.83
CA ALA A 120 1.25 -3.59 -15.53
C ALA A 120 0.27 -4.76 -15.64
N THR A 121 0.34 -5.71 -14.69
CA THR A 121 -0.62 -6.81 -14.59
C THR A 121 -1.98 -6.30 -14.09
N TYR A 122 -2.98 -7.18 -14.13
CA TYR A 122 -4.17 -6.99 -13.31
C TYR A 122 -3.80 -7.08 -11.83
N PRO A 123 -4.61 -6.50 -10.91
CA PRO A 123 -4.42 -6.65 -9.47
C PRO A 123 -4.48 -8.13 -9.06
N TYR A 124 -3.46 -8.58 -8.34
CA TYR A 124 -3.42 -9.90 -7.72
C TYR A 124 -3.65 -9.75 -6.23
N PHE A 125 -4.67 -10.41 -5.72
CA PHE A 125 -4.97 -10.48 -4.30
C PHE A 125 -4.28 -11.71 -3.71
N ILE A 126 -3.77 -11.58 -2.49
CA ILE A 126 -3.08 -12.67 -1.79
C ILE A 126 -4.01 -13.20 -0.70
N PRO A 127 -4.68 -14.34 -0.92
CA PRO A 127 -5.50 -14.95 0.11
C PRO A 127 -4.62 -15.45 1.26
N ALA A 128 -5.08 -15.27 2.49
CA ALA A 128 -4.39 -15.79 3.66
C ALA A 128 -5.37 -16.05 4.81
N PRO A 129 -5.24 -17.18 5.53
CA PRO A 129 -6.04 -17.47 6.71
C PRO A 129 -5.50 -16.67 7.92
N THR A 130 -5.51 -15.35 7.78
CA THR A 130 -5.07 -14.40 8.82
C THR A 130 -6.28 -13.70 9.43
N LEU A 131 -6.05 -12.92 10.49
CA LEU A 131 -7.06 -12.09 11.16
C LEU A 131 -7.89 -11.24 10.18
N ILE A 132 -7.34 -10.86 9.04
CA ILE A 132 -7.98 -10.02 8.04
C ILE A 132 -8.36 -10.75 6.74
N GLY A 133 -7.99 -12.02 6.61
CA GLY A 133 -8.33 -12.86 5.47
C GLY A 133 -7.49 -12.63 4.21
N THR A 134 -6.50 -11.74 4.24
CA THR A 134 -5.63 -11.41 3.10
C THR A 134 -4.29 -10.90 3.56
N LEU A 135 -3.26 -11.02 2.72
CA LEU A 135 -1.99 -10.30 2.86
C LEU A 135 -1.93 -9.04 1.98
N GLY A 136 -3.07 -8.60 1.43
CA GLY A 136 -3.15 -7.44 0.56
C GLY A 136 -3.29 -7.80 -0.91
N ALA A 137 -3.05 -6.81 -1.76
CA ALA A 137 -3.05 -6.94 -3.20
C ALA A 137 -1.82 -6.23 -3.79
N PHE A 138 -1.47 -6.56 -5.03
CA PHE A 138 -0.38 -5.90 -5.74
C PHE A 138 -0.58 -5.96 -7.25
N ILE A 139 -0.03 -4.98 -7.98
CA ILE A 139 0.21 -5.07 -9.41
C ILE A 139 1.70 -5.29 -9.68
N ARG A 140 2.02 -6.01 -10.76
CA ARG A 140 3.40 -6.17 -11.21
C ARG A 140 3.66 -5.30 -12.43
N ILE A 141 4.61 -4.39 -12.33
CA ILE A 141 5.10 -3.58 -13.45
C ILE A 141 5.98 -4.47 -14.33
N ARG A 142 5.73 -4.43 -15.65
CA ARG A 142 6.41 -5.27 -16.64
C ARG A 142 7.32 -4.51 -17.59
N SER A 143 7.26 -3.18 -17.58
CA SER A 143 8.12 -2.33 -18.41
C SER A 143 8.99 -1.42 -17.55
N PRO A 144 10.11 -0.94 -18.08
CA PRO A 144 10.91 0.08 -17.42
C PRO A 144 10.09 1.34 -17.16
N ILE A 145 10.39 2.02 -16.05
CA ILE A 145 9.82 3.34 -15.73
C ILE A 145 10.78 4.38 -16.31
N PHE A 146 10.27 5.23 -17.19
CA PHE A 146 11.12 6.13 -17.96
C PHE A 146 11.65 7.29 -17.12
N ASN A 147 10.78 7.98 -16.37
CA ASN A 147 11.15 9.22 -15.71
C ASN A 147 10.59 9.33 -14.28
N ARG A 148 11.06 10.36 -13.56
CA ARG A 148 10.69 10.63 -12.17
C ARG A 148 9.22 11.00 -11.99
N ARG A 149 8.59 11.65 -12.99
CA ARG A 149 7.19 12.04 -12.92
C ARG A 149 6.27 10.84 -12.95
N ALA A 150 6.51 9.92 -13.90
CA ALA A 150 5.75 8.69 -14.01
C ALA A 150 5.90 7.83 -12.75
N LEU A 151 7.11 7.69 -12.22
CA LEU A 151 7.36 6.97 -10.98
C LEU A 151 6.58 7.56 -9.80
N PHE A 152 6.64 8.91 -9.65
CA PHE A 152 5.96 9.60 -8.57
C PHE A 152 4.43 9.46 -8.65
N ASP A 153 3.86 9.76 -9.82
CA ASP A 153 2.40 9.74 -10.01
C ASP A 153 1.84 8.33 -9.83
N MET A 154 2.56 7.33 -10.36
CA MET A 154 2.20 5.93 -10.18
C MET A 154 2.24 5.53 -8.71
N ALA A 155 3.31 5.87 -7.99
CA ALA A 155 3.48 5.50 -6.59
C ALA A 155 2.49 6.21 -5.65
N LEU A 156 2.09 7.45 -5.95
CA LEU A 156 1.12 8.18 -5.14
C LEU A 156 -0.33 7.76 -5.41
N ALA A 157 -0.65 7.36 -6.65
CA ALA A 157 -2.04 7.14 -7.08
C ALA A 157 -2.75 6.06 -6.23
N GLY A 158 -2.09 4.95 -5.91
CA GLY A 158 -2.66 3.89 -5.08
C GLY A 158 -3.02 4.36 -3.67
N PRO A 159 -2.02 4.81 -2.88
CA PRO A 159 -2.25 5.30 -1.53
C PRO A 159 -3.30 6.43 -1.45
N LEU A 160 -3.28 7.35 -2.42
CA LEU A 160 -4.24 8.46 -2.45
C LEU A 160 -5.67 7.95 -2.65
N VAL A 161 -5.90 7.08 -3.65
CA VAL A 161 -7.25 6.55 -3.93
C VAL A 161 -7.71 5.63 -2.80
N GLY A 162 -6.84 4.77 -2.27
CA GLY A 162 -7.14 3.91 -1.12
C GLY A 162 -7.56 4.73 0.11
N PHE A 163 -6.83 5.80 0.43
CA PHE A 163 -7.14 6.71 1.52
C PHE A 163 -8.49 7.41 1.31
N LEU A 164 -8.75 7.93 0.11
CA LEU A 164 -10.01 8.63 -0.22
C LEU A 164 -11.24 7.75 -0.09
N ILE A 165 -11.12 6.43 -0.20
CA ILE A 165 -12.22 5.47 0.01
C ILE A 165 -12.27 5.01 1.47
N ALA A 166 -11.11 4.77 2.10
CA ALA A 166 -11.05 4.29 3.47
C ALA A 166 -11.60 5.31 4.48
N VAL A 167 -11.33 6.61 4.30
CA VAL A 167 -11.77 7.66 5.24
C VAL A 167 -13.29 7.79 5.29
N PRO A 168 -14.07 7.89 4.20
CA PRO A 168 -15.52 7.90 4.27
C PRO A 168 -16.11 6.59 4.83
N ALA A 169 -15.50 5.44 4.51
CA ALA A 169 -15.93 4.16 5.08
C ALA A 169 -15.73 4.13 6.60
N LEU A 170 -14.60 4.62 7.11
CA LEU A 170 -14.33 4.75 8.53
C LEU A 170 -15.30 5.74 9.19
N ALA A 171 -15.50 6.91 8.60
CA ALA A 171 -16.42 7.93 9.13
C ALA A 171 -17.85 7.40 9.26
N SER A 172 -18.36 6.72 8.22
CA SER A 172 -19.68 6.09 8.26
C SER A 172 -19.75 5.01 9.34
N ALA A 173 -18.70 4.20 9.47
CA ALA A 173 -18.65 3.16 10.48
C ALA A 173 -18.63 3.71 11.90
N ILE A 174 -17.88 4.77 12.19
CA ILE A 174 -17.87 5.46 13.49
C ILE A 174 -19.29 5.95 13.84
N PHE A 175 -20.01 6.48 12.84
CA PHE A 175 -21.38 6.94 13.06
C PHE A 175 -22.32 5.79 13.47
N PHE A 176 -22.17 4.60 12.90
CA PHE A 176 -22.98 3.41 13.21
C PHE A 176 -22.40 2.52 14.32
N SER A 177 -21.26 2.88 14.90
CA SER A 177 -20.60 2.09 15.95
C SER A 177 -21.36 2.16 17.27
N LYS A 178 -21.29 1.09 18.06
CA LYS A 178 -21.94 0.97 19.36
C LYS A 178 -21.08 1.59 20.46
N VAL A 179 -21.73 2.21 21.42
CA VAL A 179 -21.09 2.63 22.67
C VAL A 179 -21.34 1.54 23.70
N ILE A 180 -20.27 0.91 24.20
CA ILE A 180 -20.32 -0.15 25.20
C ILE A 180 -19.54 0.29 26.44
N ALA A 181 -19.87 -0.28 27.61
CA ALA A 181 -19.00 -0.12 28.78
C ALA A 181 -17.62 -0.68 28.46
N ALA A 182 -16.56 -0.09 29.03
CA ALA A 182 -15.21 -0.61 28.85
C ALA A 182 -15.21 -2.11 29.20
N SER A 183 -14.96 -2.97 28.22
CA SER A 183 -14.88 -4.41 28.46
C SER A 183 -13.62 -4.71 29.26
N ASP A 184 -13.70 -5.68 30.19
CA ASP A 184 -12.52 -6.20 30.87
C ASP A 184 -11.52 -6.68 29.82
N ALA A 185 -10.44 -5.93 29.65
CA ALA A 185 -9.49 -6.04 28.55
C ALA A 185 -8.57 -7.28 28.63
N SER A 186 -8.84 -8.21 29.53
CA SER A 186 -7.92 -9.31 29.85
C SER A 186 -7.77 -10.40 28.76
N SER A 187 -8.57 -10.36 27.69
CA SER A 187 -8.49 -11.36 26.59
C SER A 187 -8.82 -10.77 25.20
N SER A 188 -8.97 -9.46 25.07
CA SER A 188 -9.38 -8.83 23.82
C SER A 188 -8.20 -8.25 23.03
N LEU A 189 -8.23 -8.47 21.72
CA LEU A 189 -7.33 -7.80 20.79
C LEU A 189 -7.67 -6.30 20.73
N VAL A 190 -6.78 -5.47 21.22
CA VAL A 190 -6.92 -4.02 21.14
C VAL A 190 -6.25 -3.51 19.86
N PHE A 191 -7.01 -2.84 19.03
CA PHE A 191 -6.50 -2.21 17.80
C PHE A 191 -5.99 -0.81 18.14
N GLY A 192 -4.80 -0.48 17.62
CA GLY A 192 -4.29 0.88 17.72
C GLY A 192 -5.12 1.86 16.90
N GLU A 193 -5.15 3.09 17.31
CA GLU A 193 -5.93 4.15 16.65
C GLU A 193 -5.00 5.01 15.76
N PRO A 194 -5.21 5.01 14.42
CA PRO A 194 -4.53 5.98 13.57
C PRO A 194 -5.04 7.39 13.86
N LEU A 195 -4.20 8.38 13.64
CA LEU A 195 -4.55 9.78 13.93
C LEU A 195 -5.85 10.21 13.22
N ILE A 196 -6.08 9.75 12.00
CA ILE A 196 -7.31 10.05 11.24
C ILE A 196 -8.57 9.49 11.93
N GLU A 197 -8.51 8.28 12.52
CA GLU A 197 -9.62 7.68 13.27
C GLU A 197 -9.95 8.54 14.47
N ARG A 198 -8.95 8.91 15.28
CA ARG A 198 -9.13 9.76 16.44
C ARG A 198 -9.73 11.13 16.08
N LEU A 199 -9.30 11.73 14.98
CA LEU A 199 -9.87 13.02 14.50
C LEU A 199 -11.33 12.85 14.10
N LEU A 200 -11.69 11.75 13.43
CA LEU A 200 -13.07 11.46 13.06
C LEU A 200 -13.96 11.16 14.28
N GLU A 201 -13.45 10.43 15.26
CA GLU A 201 -14.15 10.16 16.52
C GLU A 201 -14.46 11.46 17.27
N LEU A 202 -13.48 12.33 17.43
CA LEU A 202 -13.67 13.64 18.06
C LEU A 202 -14.70 14.49 17.33
N ALA A 203 -14.76 14.42 16.01
CA ALA A 203 -15.68 15.19 15.19
C ALA A 203 -17.11 14.59 15.17
N LEU A 204 -17.25 13.25 15.11
CA LEU A 204 -18.52 12.57 14.89
C LEU A 204 -19.16 12.04 16.19
N ARG A 205 -18.35 11.78 17.23
CA ARG A 205 -18.77 11.24 18.53
C ARG A 205 -18.14 12.00 19.70
N PRO A 206 -18.33 13.32 19.78
CA PRO A 206 -17.72 14.12 20.84
C PRO A 206 -18.18 13.64 22.22
N GLY A 207 -17.21 13.49 23.13
CA GLY A 207 -17.48 13.05 24.51
C GLY A 207 -17.59 11.54 24.73
N VAL A 208 -17.49 10.71 23.69
CA VAL A 208 -17.38 9.26 23.81
C VAL A 208 -15.90 8.88 23.88
N PRO A 209 -15.43 8.23 24.97
CA PRO A 209 -14.08 7.71 25.00
C PRO A 209 -13.88 6.62 23.93
N ALA A 210 -12.74 6.63 23.24
CA ALA A 210 -12.42 5.65 22.21
C ALA A 210 -12.49 4.19 22.73
N THR A 211 -12.09 3.98 24.00
CA THR A 211 -12.17 2.67 24.68
C THR A 211 -13.60 2.13 24.84
N HIS A 212 -14.61 2.98 24.70
CA HIS A 212 -16.03 2.62 24.78
C HIS A 212 -16.67 2.47 23.41
N LEU A 213 -15.93 2.73 22.32
CA LEU A 213 -16.48 2.64 20.97
C LEU A 213 -16.19 1.26 20.36
N LEU A 214 -17.23 0.43 20.24
CA LEU A 214 -17.15 -0.83 19.51
C LEU A 214 -17.37 -0.55 18.03
N LEU A 215 -16.27 -0.56 17.28
CA LEU A 215 -16.27 -0.21 15.87
C LEU A 215 -17.02 -1.24 15.03
N HIS A 216 -17.91 -0.75 14.16
CA HIS A 216 -18.65 -1.60 13.21
C HIS A 216 -17.66 -2.37 12.29
N PRO A 217 -17.97 -3.59 11.78
CA PRO A 217 -17.10 -4.36 10.90
C PRO A 217 -16.56 -3.58 9.66
N VAL A 218 -17.36 -2.68 9.08
CA VAL A 218 -16.92 -1.73 8.04
C VAL A 218 -15.76 -0.88 8.53
N GLY A 219 -15.81 -0.38 9.75
CA GLY A 219 -14.74 0.43 10.35
C GLY A 219 -13.47 -0.39 10.59
N ARG A 220 -13.59 -1.64 11.00
CA ARG A 220 -12.43 -2.54 11.10
C ARG A 220 -11.78 -2.80 9.75
N ALA A 221 -12.59 -2.97 8.70
CA ALA A 221 -12.09 -3.10 7.33
C ALA A 221 -11.40 -1.81 6.85
N ALA A 222 -11.98 -0.65 7.11
CA ALA A 222 -11.38 0.64 6.79
C ALA A 222 -10.07 0.87 7.56
N TRP A 223 -10.02 0.51 8.84
CA TRP A 223 -8.82 0.53 9.66
C TRP A 223 -7.69 -0.31 9.03
N VAL A 224 -7.99 -1.54 8.59
CA VAL A 224 -7.02 -2.40 7.87
C VAL A 224 -6.54 -1.72 6.60
N GLY A 225 -7.43 -1.11 5.83
CA GLY A 225 -7.08 -0.37 4.61
C GLY A 225 -6.15 0.83 4.89
N LEU A 226 -6.39 1.58 5.96
CA LEU A 226 -5.53 2.68 6.39
C LEU A 226 -4.16 2.17 6.87
N PHE A 227 -4.13 1.06 7.61
CA PHE A 227 -2.88 0.42 8.02
C PHE A 227 -2.07 -0.05 6.81
N ALA A 228 -2.70 -0.70 5.83
CA ALA A 228 -2.04 -1.09 4.58
C ALA A 228 -1.51 0.13 3.82
N THR A 229 -2.27 1.24 3.78
CA THR A 229 -1.82 2.50 3.19
C THR A 229 -0.59 3.07 3.91
N ALA A 230 -0.57 3.04 5.24
CA ALA A 230 0.58 3.47 6.03
C ALA A 230 1.82 2.61 5.74
N LEU A 231 1.66 1.29 5.66
CA LEU A 231 2.76 0.37 5.34
C LEU A 231 3.33 0.63 3.94
N ASN A 232 2.45 0.82 2.94
CA ASN A 232 2.88 1.14 1.57
C ASN A 232 3.56 2.52 1.48
N LEU A 233 3.18 3.48 2.30
CA LEU A 233 3.79 4.82 2.35
C LEU A 233 5.06 4.88 3.20
N LEU A 234 5.52 3.79 3.83
CA LEU A 234 6.85 3.78 4.47
C LEU A 234 7.91 4.18 3.45
N PRO A 235 8.77 5.18 3.76
CA PRO A 235 9.75 5.69 2.80
C PRO A 235 10.96 4.75 2.68
N ALA A 236 10.71 3.49 2.28
CA ALA A 236 11.72 2.45 2.27
C ALA A 236 11.58 1.46 1.12
N GLY A 237 12.70 0.99 0.61
CA GLY A 237 12.78 -0.08 -0.37
C GLY A 237 12.00 0.23 -1.65
N GLN A 238 11.17 -0.72 -2.07
CA GLN A 238 10.31 -0.63 -3.25
C GLN A 238 8.83 -0.47 -2.89
N LEU A 239 8.52 -0.04 -1.66
CA LEU A 239 7.18 0.38 -1.27
C LEU A 239 6.82 1.71 -1.96
N ASP A 240 5.55 2.06 -1.99
CA ASP A 240 5.09 3.30 -2.64
C ASP A 240 5.80 4.53 -2.07
N GLY A 241 5.92 4.63 -0.74
CA GLY A 241 6.70 5.67 -0.09
C GLY A 241 8.17 5.66 -0.47
N GLY A 242 8.76 4.48 -0.71
CA GLY A 242 10.11 4.32 -1.24
C GLY A 242 10.23 4.86 -2.68
N HIS A 243 9.27 4.56 -3.55
CA HIS A 243 9.20 5.11 -4.91
C HIS A 243 9.03 6.63 -4.92
N ILE A 244 8.14 7.16 -4.07
CA ILE A 244 7.95 8.61 -3.89
C ILE A 244 9.26 9.25 -3.43
N LEU A 245 9.91 8.69 -2.41
CA LEU A 245 11.19 9.18 -1.90
C LEU A 245 12.27 9.16 -2.99
N TYR A 246 12.35 8.09 -3.78
CA TYR A 246 13.32 8.00 -4.88
C TYR A 246 13.04 9.06 -5.96
N ALA A 247 11.78 9.29 -6.30
CA ALA A 247 11.41 10.32 -7.26
C ALA A 247 11.74 11.74 -6.76
N VAL A 248 11.58 12.03 -5.47
CA VAL A 248 11.85 13.35 -4.86
C VAL A 248 13.33 13.54 -4.56
N ALA A 249 13.95 12.56 -3.91
CA ALA A 249 15.28 12.66 -3.31
C ALA A 249 16.11 11.38 -3.52
N SER A 250 16.36 10.98 -4.78
CA SER A 250 17.05 9.73 -5.15
C SER A 250 18.36 9.47 -4.40
N LYS A 251 19.13 10.55 -4.13
CA LYS A 251 20.42 10.47 -3.42
C LYS A 251 20.27 9.98 -1.97
N TRP A 252 19.13 10.24 -1.34
CA TRP A 252 18.83 9.91 0.05
C TRP A 252 18.09 8.58 0.20
N HIS A 253 17.47 8.06 -0.86
CA HIS A 253 16.61 6.88 -0.83
C HIS A 253 17.23 5.71 -0.06
N ARG A 254 18.45 5.28 -0.42
CA ARG A 254 19.12 4.15 0.20
C ARG A 254 19.38 4.36 1.70
N ARG A 255 19.81 5.60 2.08
CA ARG A 255 20.10 5.93 3.48
C ARG A 255 18.84 5.94 4.33
N VAL A 256 17.77 6.55 3.82
CA VAL A 256 16.46 6.61 4.50
C VAL A 256 15.85 5.21 4.59
N SER A 257 15.87 4.42 3.52
CA SER A 257 15.37 3.04 3.56
C SER A 257 16.07 2.20 4.63
N PHE A 258 17.40 2.33 4.73
CA PHE A 258 18.18 1.63 5.76
C PHE A 258 17.86 2.14 7.16
N ALA A 259 17.73 3.46 7.34
CA ALA A 259 17.37 4.06 8.63
C ALA A 259 15.97 3.63 9.09
N VAL A 260 14.99 3.54 8.15
CA VAL A 260 13.65 3.03 8.44
C VAL A 260 13.71 1.57 8.90
N ALA A 261 14.43 0.70 8.19
CA ALA A 261 14.57 -0.70 8.60
C ALA A 261 15.18 -0.86 10.01
N ILE A 262 16.18 -0.03 10.36
CA ILE A 262 16.76 0.00 11.71
C ILE A 262 15.73 0.49 12.72
N LEU A 263 14.97 1.56 12.40
CA LEU A 263 13.98 2.15 13.30
C LEU A 263 12.82 1.17 13.61
N LEU A 264 12.48 0.28 12.68
CA LEU A 264 11.45 -0.74 12.93
C LEU A 264 11.85 -1.74 14.03
N VAL A 265 13.14 -1.95 14.29
CA VAL A 265 13.59 -2.87 15.34
C VAL A 265 13.21 -2.39 16.76
N PRO A 266 13.57 -1.17 17.21
CA PRO A 266 13.09 -0.68 18.50
C PRO A 266 11.57 -0.50 18.56
N LEU A 267 10.90 -0.19 17.44
CA LEU A 267 9.43 -0.19 17.36
C LEU A 267 8.86 -1.59 17.61
N ALA A 268 9.52 -2.64 17.11
CA ALA A 268 9.11 -4.02 17.36
C ALA A 268 9.20 -4.39 18.84
N VAL A 269 10.29 -4.00 19.51
CA VAL A 269 10.51 -4.30 20.92
C VAL A 269 9.56 -3.51 21.82
N LYS A 270 9.29 -2.23 21.49
CA LYS A 270 8.54 -1.33 22.38
C LYS A 270 7.03 -1.41 22.18
N PHE A 271 6.56 -1.65 20.94
CA PHE A 271 5.16 -1.48 20.58
C PHE A 271 4.52 -2.76 20.03
N TRP A 272 5.06 -3.31 18.93
CA TRP A 272 4.46 -4.46 18.27
C TRP A 272 5.48 -5.29 17.50
N ALA A 273 5.61 -6.57 17.88
CA ALA A 273 6.60 -7.49 17.31
C ALA A 273 6.51 -7.64 15.77
N GLY A 274 5.35 -7.39 15.16
CA GLY A 274 5.18 -7.42 13.70
C GLY A 274 6.07 -6.44 12.94
N TRP A 275 6.56 -5.36 13.59
CA TRP A 275 7.56 -4.48 12.97
C TRP A 275 8.87 -5.18 12.65
N LEU A 276 9.22 -6.24 13.38
CA LEU A 276 10.41 -7.03 13.06
C LEU A 276 10.23 -7.78 11.73
N VAL A 277 9.02 -8.32 11.48
CA VAL A 277 8.69 -8.95 10.19
C VAL A 277 8.85 -7.95 9.04
N TRP A 278 8.37 -6.71 9.22
CA TRP A 278 8.53 -5.65 8.23
C TRP A 278 10.00 -5.24 8.05
N ALA A 279 10.79 -5.16 9.12
CA ALA A 279 12.22 -4.90 9.02
C ALA A 279 12.93 -5.98 8.18
N VAL A 280 12.63 -7.26 8.43
CA VAL A 280 13.18 -8.41 7.66
C VAL A 280 12.73 -8.34 6.20
N LEU A 281 11.44 -8.07 5.93
CA LEU A 281 10.92 -7.92 4.56
C LEU A 281 11.62 -6.79 3.80
N LEU A 282 11.86 -5.64 4.42
CA LEU A 282 12.58 -4.52 3.80
C LEU A 282 14.02 -4.90 3.46
N VAL A 283 14.69 -5.66 4.34
CA VAL A 283 16.03 -6.19 4.06
C VAL A 283 15.99 -7.18 2.89
N ALA A 284 15.02 -8.08 2.85
CA ALA A 284 14.87 -9.08 1.80
C ALA A 284 14.55 -8.48 0.42
N ILE A 285 13.67 -7.47 0.36
CA ILE A 285 13.33 -6.73 -0.86
C ILE A 285 14.53 -5.88 -1.32
N GLY A 286 15.36 -5.43 -0.39
CA GLY A 286 16.55 -4.64 -0.63
C GLY A 286 16.31 -3.13 -0.67
N PHE A 287 17.39 -2.38 -0.42
CA PHE A 287 17.38 -0.92 -0.32
C PHE A 287 17.78 -0.21 -1.61
N ARG A 288 17.84 -0.92 -2.74
CA ARG A 288 18.21 -0.35 -4.04
C ARG A 288 16.97 -0.24 -4.92
N HIS A 289 16.77 0.96 -5.45
CA HIS A 289 15.74 1.20 -6.46
C HIS A 289 16.34 0.94 -7.86
N PRO A 290 15.60 0.27 -8.78
CA PRO A 290 16.02 0.17 -10.17
C PRO A 290 16.26 1.55 -10.77
N PRO A 291 17.26 1.72 -11.63
CA PRO A 291 17.54 3.01 -12.24
C PRO A 291 16.43 3.43 -13.19
N LEU A 292 16.10 4.72 -13.20
CA LEU A 292 15.26 5.33 -14.21
C LEU A 292 16.06 5.58 -15.49
N ILE A 293 15.41 5.54 -16.65
CA ILE A 293 16.01 5.83 -17.94
C ILE A 293 16.39 7.31 -18.01
N ASP A 294 15.42 8.21 -17.73
CA ASP A 294 15.66 9.64 -17.60
C ASP A 294 15.62 10.06 -16.12
N ARG A 295 16.80 10.38 -15.57
CA ARG A 295 16.96 10.86 -14.19
C ARG A 295 16.93 12.38 -14.08
N TRP A 296 17.07 13.09 -15.20
CA TRP A 296 17.31 14.53 -15.21
C TRP A 296 16.03 15.34 -15.32
N GLU A 297 14.94 14.71 -15.73
CA GLU A 297 13.66 15.39 -15.83
C GLU A 297 13.23 15.94 -14.46
N PRO A 298 12.94 17.26 -14.35
CA PRO A 298 12.53 17.86 -13.09
C PRO A 298 11.15 17.35 -12.66
N LEU A 299 11.00 17.07 -11.38
CA LEU A 299 9.74 16.55 -10.81
C LEU A 299 8.56 17.54 -10.97
N GLY A 300 8.85 18.84 -11.01
CA GLY A 300 7.83 19.90 -11.03
C GLY A 300 7.30 20.28 -9.64
N GLN A 301 6.79 21.52 -9.53
CA GLN A 301 6.34 22.06 -8.24
C GLN A 301 5.11 21.33 -7.69
N THR A 302 4.14 21.03 -8.53
CA THR A 302 2.92 20.30 -8.14
C THR A 302 3.24 18.97 -7.43
N ARG A 303 4.16 18.17 -7.97
CA ARG A 303 4.55 16.88 -7.37
C ARG A 303 5.34 17.04 -6.07
N ARG A 304 6.07 18.14 -5.91
CA ARG A 304 6.68 18.48 -4.61
C ARG A 304 5.63 18.79 -3.56
N ILE A 305 4.56 19.50 -3.90
CA ILE A 305 3.43 19.74 -2.99
C ILE A 305 2.72 18.42 -2.69
N LEU A 306 2.45 17.60 -3.70
CA LEU A 306 1.82 16.29 -3.54
C LEU A 306 2.67 15.32 -2.70
N SER A 307 4.00 15.48 -2.67
CA SER A 307 4.82 14.69 -1.73
C SER A 307 4.56 15.05 -0.27
N GLY A 308 4.20 16.30 0.01
CA GLY A 308 3.69 16.73 1.31
C GLY A 308 2.34 16.09 1.66
N VAL A 309 1.46 15.96 0.66
CA VAL A 309 0.18 15.24 0.84
C VAL A 309 0.42 13.76 1.16
N ALA A 310 1.34 13.09 0.44
CA ALA A 310 1.72 11.71 0.74
C ALA A 310 2.24 11.55 2.18
N LEU A 311 3.07 12.48 2.62
CA LEU A 311 3.58 12.49 4.00
C LEU A 311 2.44 12.73 5.01
N ALA A 312 1.52 13.64 4.73
CA ALA A 312 0.36 13.88 5.58
C ALA A 312 -0.53 12.63 5.70
N ILE A 313 -0.82 11.94 4.58
CA ILE A 313 -1.55 10.66 4.59
C ILE A 313 -0.80 9.63 5.42
N PHE A 314 0.51 9.51 5.25
CA PHE A 314 1.33 8.60 6.07
C PHE A 314 1.18 8.88 7.56
N VAL A 315 1.34 10.13 7.99
CA VAL A 315 1.22 10.53 9.41
C VAL A 315 -0.19 10.28 9.94
N LEU A 316 -1.23 10.54 9.16
CA LEU A 316 -2.62 10.30 9.53
C LEU A 316 -2.96 8.82 9.69
N CYS A 317 -2.29 7.94 8.94
CA CYS A 317 -2.56 6.50 8.92
C CYS A 317 -1.59 5.69 9.80
N PHE A 318 -0.40 6.20 10.09
CA PHE A 318 0.64 5.44 10.78
C PHE A 318 0.31 5.20 12.26
N MET A 319 0.48 3.95 12.68
CA MET A 319 0.25 3.49 14.06
C MET A 319 1.51 2.78 14.57
N PRO A 320 2.21 3.31 15.58
CA PRO A 320 3.35 2.61 16.18
C PRO A 320 2.97 1.28 16.83
N ALA A 321 1.79 1.19 17.43
CA ALA A 321 1.23 0.00 18.05
C ALA A 321 -0.09 -0.38 17.37
N PRO A 322 -0.07 -1.03 16.18
CA PRO A 322 -1.29 -1.40 15.48
C PRO A 322 -2.10 -2.46 16.22
N PHE A 323 -1.42 -3.31 17.00
CA PHE A 323 -2.04 -4.29 17.88
C PHE A 323 -1.39 -4.23 19.25
N VAL A 324 -2.20 -4.15 20.28
CA VAL A 324 -1.80 -4.24 21.69
C VAL A 324 -2.37 -5.56 22.22
N VAL A 325 -1.48 -6.41 22.69
CA VAL A 325 -1.79 -7.75 23.24
C VAL A 325 -1.52 -7.74 24.73
#